data_4d8e0110ae982c593af15823d4a5dde6
#
_entry.id   4d8e0110ae982c593af15823d4a5dde6
#
_cell.length_a   1.000
_cell.length_b   1.000
_cell.length_c   1.000
_cell.angle_alpha   90.00
_cell.angle_beta   90.00
_cell.angle_gamma   90.00
#
_symmetry.space_group_name_H-M   'P 1'
#
loop_
_entity.id
_entity.type
_entity.pdbx_description
1 polymer ?
#
loop_
_entity_poly.entity_id
_entity_poly.type
_entity_poly.pdbx_seq_one_letter_code
_entity_poly.pdbx_strand_id
1 'polypeptide(L)'
;MSKRNTPQRRHNILALLNEQGEVSVDELAKRFETSEVTIRKDLAALETNGLLLRRYGGAITLPQELVADLGQPVSKYKQAIARAAVARIREHARIIIDSGSTTAAMIPELGQQPGLVVMTNSLHVANALSELEHEPVLLMTGGTWDPHSESFQGQVAEQVLRSYDFDQLFIGADGIDLVRGTTTFNELLGLSRVMAEVAREVVVMVEADKIGRKIPNLELPWSSVHTLITDDRLPLVARDQIQARGINLILAAVSQEK
;
A
#
# COMPACT_ATOMS: atom_id res chain seq x y z
N MET A 1 -30.15 20.58 -28.74
CA MET A 1 -30.08 19.45 -27.78
C MET A 1 -28.73 18.76 -27.99
N SER A 2 -27.71 19.17 -27.23
CA SER A 2 -26.38 18.60 -27.33
C SER A 2 -26.38 17.20 -26.72
N LYS A 3 -26.11 16.17 -27.51
CA LYS A 3 -25.87 14.81 -27.05
C LYS A 3 -24.74 14.85 -26.04
N ARG A 4 -24.99 14.39 -24.80
CA ARG A 4 -24.04 14.25 -23.69
C ARG A 4 -22.82 13.49 -24.18
N ASN A 5 -21.74 14.18 -24.54
CA ASN A 5 -20.52 13.55 -25.00
C ASN A 5 -19.72 13.05 -23.78
N THR A 6 -20.12 11.90 -23.26
CA THR A 6 -19.50 11.27 -22.06
C THR A 6 -18.00 11.05 -22.22
N PRO A 7 -17.47 10.57 -23.37
CA PRO A 7 -16.03 10.43 -23.57
C PRO A 7 -15.29 11.75 -23.48
N GLN A 8 -15.81 12.80 -24.12
CA GLN A 8 -15.18 14.13 -24.09
C GLN A 8 -15.22 14.74 -22.69
N ARG A 9 -16.30 14.55 -21.93
CA ARG A 9 -16.40 15.03 -20.55
C ARG A 9 -15.37 14.33 -19.66
N ARG A 10 -15.22 13.02 -19.77
CA ARG A 10 -14.21 12.26 -19.02
C ARG A 10 -12.78 12.70 -19.36
N HIS A 11 -12.50 12.92 -20.63
CA HIS A 11 -11.21 13.48 -21.05
C HIS A 11 -10.94 14.86 -20.42
N ASN A 12 -11.93 15.73 -20.42
CA ASN A 12 -11.79 17.06 -19.82
C ASN A 12 -11.69 17.01 -18.29
N ILE A 13 -12.34 16.05 -17.62
CA ILE A 13 -12.18 15.81 -16.18
C ILE A 13 -10.71 15.43 -15.87
N LEU A 14 -10.11 14.52 -16.65
CA LEU A 14 -8.71 14.14 -16.48
C LEU A 14 -7.75 15.30 -16.73
N ALA A 15 -8.01 16.13 -17.75
CA ALA A 15 -7.20 17.30 -18.02
C ALA A 15 -7.20 18.28 -16.82
N LEU A 16 -8.38 18.55 -16.26
CA LEU A 16 -8.53 19.39 -15.07
C LEU A 16 -7.82 18.79 -13.84
N LEU A 17 -7.98 17.48 -13.66
CA LEU A 17 -7.37 16.77 -12.57
C LEU A 17 -5.83 16.82 -12.65
N ASN A 18 -5.25 16.67 -13.84
CA ASN A 18 -3.81 16.79 -14.06
C ASN A 18 -3.30 18.22 -13.84
N GLU A 19 -4.12 19.23 -14.11
CA GLU A 19 -3.76 20.64 -13.91
C GLU A 19 -3.84 21.05 -12.43
N GLN A 20 -4.86 20.58 -11.70
CA GLN A 20 -5.20 21.05 -10.35
C GLN A 20 -4.76 20.08 -9.24
N GLY A 21 -4.42 18.83 -9.58
CA GLY A 21 -4.10 17.76 -8.64
C GLY A 21 -5.32 17.12 -7.96
N GLU A 22 -6.41 17.86 -7.82
CA GLU A 22 -7.68 17.39 -7.25
C GLU A 22 -8.87 18.12 -7.88
N VAL A 23 -10.03 17.46 -7.86
CA VAL A 23 -11.29 18.03 -8.35
C VAL A 23 -12.46 17.61 -7.45
N SER A 24 -13.44 18.51 -7.24
CA SER A 24 -14.63 18.18 -6.49
C SER A 24 -15.81 17.81 -7.41
N VAL A 25 -16.72 16.97 -6.91
CA VAL A 25 -17.94 16.58 -7.64
C VAL A 25 -18.83 17.78 -7.92
N ASP A 26 -18.96 18.70 -6.94
CA ASP A 26 -19.79 19.90 -7.05
C ASP A 26 -19.25 20.87 -8.13
N GLU A 27 -17.93 21.14 -8.12
CA GLU A 27 -17.29 21.99 -9.15
C GLU A 27 -17.41 21.39 -10.55
N LEU A 28 -17.17 20.08 -10.68
CA LEU A 28 -17.31 19.40 -11.97
C LEU A 28 -18.77 19.40 -12.46
N ALA A 29 -19.75 19.22 -11.55
CA ALA A 29 -21.16 19.26 -11.90
C ALA A 29 -21.56 20.63 -12.43
N LYS A 30 -21.12 21.71 -11.79
CA LYS A 30 -21.32 23.11 -12.24
C LYS A 30 -20.63 23.38 -13.57
N ARG A 31 -19.34 23.02 -13.69
CA ARG A 31 -18.52 23.30 -14.87
C ARG A 31 -19.01 22.58 -16.12
N PHE A 32 -19.51 21.34 -15.98
CA PHE A 32 -20.02 20.54 -17.11
C PHE A 32 -21.53 20.59 -17.25
N GLU A 33 -22.21 21.47 -16.51
CA GLU A 33 -23.68 21.65 -16.55
C GLU A 33 -24.43 20.31 -16.47
N THR A 34 -24.03 19.45 -15.51
CA THR A 34 -24.58 18.10 -15.33
C THR A 34 -24.87 17.82 -13.86
N SER A 35 -25.57 16.72 -13.59
CA SER A 35 -25.83 16.34 -12.20
C SER A 35 -24.59 15.73 -11.53
N GLU A 36 -24.46 15.90 -10.22
CA GLU A 36 -23.44 15.24 -9.40
C GLU A 36 -23.46 13.70 -9.57
N VAL A 37 -24.65 13.10 -9.72
CA VAL A 37 -24.79 11.66 -9.98
C VAL A 37 -24.09 11.27 -11.28
N THR A 38 -24.17 12.12 -12.32
CA THR A 38 -23.47 11.88 -13.58
C THR A 38 -21.97 11.99 -13.41
N ILE A 39 -21.50 13.00 -12.68
CA ILE A 39 -20.08 13.16 -12.36
C ILE A 39 -19.56 11.96 -11.55
N ARG A 40 -20.28 11.53 -10.49
CA ARG A 40 -19.88 10.34 -9.72
C ARG A 40 -19.76 9.08 -10.58
N LYS A 41 -20.65 8.89 -11.57
CA LYS A 41 -20.54 7.79 -12.54
C LYS A 41 -19.34 7.94 -13.48
N ASP A 42 -19.03 9.15 -13.91
CA ASP A 42 -17.85 9.39 -14.75
C ASP A 42 -16.56 9.17 -13.99
N LEU A 43 -16.46 9.68 -12.75
CA LEU A 43 -15.32 9.45 -11.88
C LEU A 43 -15.16 7.96 -11.56
N ALA A 44 -16.25 7.24 -11.27
CA ALA A 44 -16.21 5.79 -11.04
C ALA A 44 -15.68 5.03 -12.27
N ALA A 45 -16.10 5.40 -13.48
CA ALA A 45 -15.61 4.77 -14.69
C ALA A 45 -14.14 5.10 -14.99
N LEU A 46 -13.67 6.30 -14.66
CA LEU A 46 -12.26 6.70 -14.79
C LEU A 46 -11.37 5.98 -13.77
N GLU A 47 -11.87 5.82 -12.55
CA GLU A 47 -11.21 5.04 -11.51
C GLU A 47 -11.10 3.56 -11.87
N THR A 48 -12.18 2.93 -12.36
CA THR A 48 -12.14 1.53 -12.86
C THR A 48 -11.11 1.33 -13.98
N ASN A 49 -10.79 2.37 -14.73
CA ASN A 49 -9.75 2.35 -15.77
C ASN A 49 -8.36 2.76 -15.21
N GLY A 50 -8.22 2.93 -13.91
CA GLY A 50 -6.95 3.28 -13.28
C GLY A 50 -6.43 4.68 -13.68
N LEU A 51 -7.30 5.64 -13.95
CA LEU A 51 -6.92 6.97 -14.43
C LEU A 51 -6.97 8.06 -13.34
N LEU A 52 -7.60 7.77 -12.21
CA LEU A 52 -7.69 8.64 -11.04
C LEU A 52 -8.09 7.83 -9.80
N LEU A 53 -7.98 8.44 -8.62
CA LEU A 53 -8.55 7.92 -7.37
C LEU A 53 -9.72 8.80 -6.93
N ARG A 54 -10.87 8.18 -6.63
CA ARG A 54 -11.97 8.90 -5.99
C ARG A 54 -11.72 9.05 -4.50
N ARG A 55 -12.23 10.15 -3.96
CA ARG A 55 -12.32 10.39 -2.52
C ARG A 55 -13.67 10.98 -2.19
N TYR A 56 -13.99 11.10 -0.89
CA TYR A 56 -15.24 11.72 -0.47
C TYR A 56 -15.40 13.11 -1.08
N GLY A 57 -16.45 13.26 -1.92
CA GLY A 57 -16.76 14.52 -2.58
C GLY A 57 -15.97 14.87 -3.85
N GLY A 58 -15.03 14.01 -4.32
CA GLY A 58 -14.21 14.36 -5.48
C GLY A 58 -13.31 13.24 -6.01
N ALA A 59 -12.23 13.66 -6.66
CA ALA A 59 -11.16 12.79 -7.13
C ALA A 59 -9.81 13.50 -7.09
N ILE A 60 -8.74 12.72 -6.99
CA ILE A 60 -7.34 13.17 -7.07
C ILE A 60 -6.63 12.46 -8.21
N THR A 61 -5.53 13.05 -8.69
CA THR A 61 -4.63 12.35 -9.62
C THR A 61 -4.15 11.06 -8.96
N LEU A 62 -3.96 10.02 -9.77
CA LEU A 62 -3.18 8.87 -9.32
C LEU A 62 -1.81 9.39 -8.87
N PRO A 63 -1.38 9.07 -7.65
CA PRO A 63 0.00 9.29 -7.27
C PRO A 63 0.89 8.65 -8.33
N GLN A 64 1.92 9.37 -8.79
CA GLN A 64 2.85 8.86 -9.81
C GLN A 64 3.43 7.49 -9.42
N GLU A 65 3.45 7.20 -8.14
CA GLU A 65 3.95 5.97 -7.55
C GLU A 65 3.04 4.75 -7.82
N LEU A 66 1.72 4.94 -7.86
CA LEU A 66 0.79 3.87 -8.23
C LEU A 66 0.84 3.57 -9.74
N VAL A 67 1.20 4.57 -10.55
CA VAL A 67 1.39 4.40 -12.01
C VAL A 67 2.77 3.84 -12.32
N ALA A 68 3.78 4.22 -11.53
CA ALA A 68 5.17 3.82 -11.75
C ALA A 68 5.47 2.37 -11.33
N ASP A 69 4.69 1.79 -10.41
CA ASP A 69 4.91 0.42 -9.94
C ASP A 69 4.46 -0.67 -10.93
N LEU A 70 3.63 -0.32 -11.91
CA LEU A 70 3.18 -1.26 -12.94
C LEU A 70 4.28 -1.51 -13.98
N GLY A 71 5.09 -2.58 -13.78
CA GLY A 71 6.06 -3.07 -14.77
C GLY A 71 7.44 -2.42 -14.74
N GLN A 72 7.77 -1.59 -13.73
CA GLN A 72 9.13 -1.08 -13.55
C GLN A 72 9.99 -2.03 -12.68
N PRO A 73 11.31 -2.07 -12.90
CA PRO A 73 12.23 -2.78 -12.03
C PRO A 73 12.11 -2.29 -10.59
N VAL A 74 12.16 -3.22 -9.62
CA VAL A 74 12.13 -2.87 -8.19
C VAL A 74 13.25 -1.88 -7.88
N SER A 75 12.93 -0.74 -7.25
CA SER A 75 13.92 0.28 -6.95
C SER A 75 15.00 -0.27 -6.01
N LYS A 76 16.23 0.23 -6.13
CA LYS A 76 17.33 -0.13 -5.23
C LYS A 76 17.01 0.16 -3.75
N TYR A 77 16.16 1.12 -3.48
CA TYR A 77 15.69 1.46 -2.13
C TYR A 77 14.73 0.40 -1.60
N LYS A 78 13.74 -0.04 -2.39
CA LYS A 78 12.86 -1.14 -2.04
C LYS A 78 13.64 -2.44 -1.80
N GLN A 79 14.65 -2.73 -2.63
CA GLN A 79 15.53 -3.89 -2.43
C GLN A 79 16.31 -3.82 -1.11
N ALA A 80 16.87 -2.64 -0.77
CA ALA A 80 17.59 -2.45 0.49
C ALA A 80 16.66 -2.64 1.70
N ILE A 81 15.45 -2.05 1.65
CA ILE A 81 14.40 -2.20 2.67
C ILE A 81 14.01 -3.68 2.80
N ALA A 82 13.80 -4.38 1.69
CA ALA A 82 13.45 -5.79 1.66
C ALA A 82 14.53 -6.68 2.32
N ARG A 83 15.80 -6.49 1.98
CA ARG A 83 16.92 -7.21 2.63
C ARG A 83 16.96 -6.95 4.13
N ALA A 84 16.79 -5.70 4.56
CA ALA A 84 16.75 -5.35 5.98
C ALA A 84 15.56 -6.00 6.71
N ALA A 85 14.41 -6.16 6.03
CA ALA A 85 13.24 -6.83 6.56
C ALA A 85 13.47 -8.34 6.71
N VAL A 86 13.97 -9.01 5.65
CA VAL A 86 14.25 -10.46 5.67
C VAL A 86 15.27 -10.85 6.72
N ALA A 87 16.30 -10.02 6.96
CA ALA A 87 17.28 -10.25 8.02
C ALA A 87 16.69 -10.29 9.44
N ARG A 88 15.42 -9.90 9.63
CA ARG A 88 14.70 -9.94 10.90
C ARG A 88 13.83 -11.19 11.07
N ILE A 89 13.62 -11.94 10.00
CA ILE A 89 12.80 -13.15 10.02
C ILE A 89 13.61 -14.27 10.67
N ARG A 90 12.99 -14.95 11.63
CA ARG A 90 13.58 -16.13 12.27
C ARG A 90 13.21 -17.40 11.51
N GLU A 91 14.01 -18.43 11.64
CA GLU A 91 13.65 -19.76 11.17
C GLU A 91 12.31 -20.21 11.77
N HIS A 92 11.51 -20.91 10.97
CA HIS A 92 10.18 -21.41 11.36
C HIS A 92 9.16 -20.33 11.76
N ALA A 93 9.40 -19.05 11.40
CA ALA A 93 8.47 -17.97 11.69
C ALA A 93 7.16 -18.11 10.89
N ARG A 94 6.10 -17.58 11.48
CA ARG A 94 4.80 -17.39 10.82
C ARG A 94 4.65 -15.92 10.53
N ILE A 95 4.63 -15.54 9.25
CA ILE A 95 4.61 -14.15 8.84
C ILE A 95 3.41 -13.82 7.95
N ILE A 96 3.00 -12.57 7.99
CA ILE A 96 2.06 -12.00 7.03
C ILE A 96 2.85 -11.08 6.10
N ILE A 97 2.67 -11.23 4.79
CA ILE A 97 3.16 -10.30 3.77
C ILE A 97 1.94 -9.68 3.10
N ASP A 98 1.72 -8.38 3.36
CA ASP A 98 0.64 -7.62 2.73
C ASP A 98 0.93 -7.33 1.25
N SER A 99 -0.10 -6.95 0.51
CA SER A 99 0.01 -6.49 -0.88
C SER A 99 0.86 -5.21 -0.97
N GLY A 100 1.60 -5.10 -2.03
CA GLY A 100 2.42 -3.91 -2.32
C GLY A 100 3.80 -4.25 -2.88
N SER A 101 4.36 -3.34 -3.66
CA SER A 101 5.64 -3.56 -4.35
C SER A 101 6.85 -3.59 -3.40
N THR A 102 6.79 -2.86 -2.28
CA THR A 102 7.88 -2.86 -1.29
C THR A 102 7.93 -4.16 -0.50
N THR A 103 6.76 -4.70 -0.13
CA THR A 103 6.65 -6.00 0.56
C THR A 103 6.97 -7.16 -0.38
N ALA A 104 6.49 -7.11 -1.63
CA ALA A 104 6.81 -8.09 -2.65
C ALA A 104 8.32 -8.18 -2.96
N ALA A 105 9.06 -7.09 -2.80
CA ALA A 105 10.52 -7.09 -2.97
C ALA A 105 11.27 -8.00 -1.98
N MET A 106 10.61 -8.47 -0.90
CA MET A 106 11.18 -9.44 0.03
C MET A 106 11.27 -10.85 -0.56
N ILE A 107 10.40 -11.20 -1.51
CA ILE A 107 10.19 -12.59 -1.94
C ILE A 107 11.48 -13.24 -2.47
N PRO A 108 12.26 -12.61 -3.34
CA PRO A 108 13.52 -13.21 -3.83
C PRO A 108 14.52 -13.51 -2.72
N GLU A 109 14.46 -12.76 -1.61
CA GLU A 109 15.37 -12.90 -0.47
C GLU A 109 14.91 -13.98 0.53
N LEU A 110 13.64 -14.44 0.45
CA LEU A 110 13.05 -15.43 1.36
C LEU A 110 13.48 -16.87 1.06
N GLY A 111 13.98 -17.15 -0.14
CA GLY A 111 14.26 -18.51 -0.63
C GLY A 111 15.27 -19.31 0.19
N GLN A 112 15.95 -18.71 1.18
CA GLN A 112 16.91 -19.38 2.05
C GLN A 112 16.42 -19.56 3.50
N GLN A 113 15.18 -19.16 3.80
CA GLN A 113 14.62 -19.21 5.16
C GLN A 113 13.85 -20.52 5.37
N PRO A 114 14.36 -21.46 6.18
CA PRO A 114 13.70 -22.76 6.35
C PRO A 114 12.43 -22.66 7.20
N GLY A 115 11.44 -23.44 6.80
CA GLY A 115 10.24 -23.69 7.61
C GLY A 115 9.30 -22.50 7.78
N LEU A 116 9.36 -21.50 6.89
CA LEU A 116 8.44 -20.37 6.94
C LEU A 116 7.00 -20.79 6.65
N VAL A 117 6.08 -20.14 7.35
CA VAL A 117 4.64 -20.11 7.03
C VAL A 117 4.31 -18.67 6.65
N VAL A 118 3.86 -18.44 5.43
CA VAL A 118 3.53 -17.12 4.92
C VAL A 118 2.05 -17.03 4.62
N MET A 119 1.37 -16.06 5.21
CA MET A 119 0.01 -15.66 4.82
C MET A 119 0.07 -14.38 4.00
N THR A 120 -0.72 -14.32 2.93
CA THR A 120 -0.86 -13.10 2.12
C THR A 120 -2.29 -12.92 1.62
N ASN A 121 -2.66 -11.68 1.37
CA ASN A 121 -3.88 -11.26 0.68
C ASN A 121 -3.65 -10.95 -0.80
N SER A 122 -2.42 -11.06 -1.30
CA SER A 122 -2.01 -10.68 -2.65
C SER A 122 -1.78 -11.90 -3.54
N LEU A 123 -2.42 -11.93 -4.72
CA LEU A 123 -2.14 -12.94 -5.74
C LEU A 123 -0.71 -12.82 -6.29
N HIS A 124 -0.22 -11.59 -6.42
CA HIS A 124 1.14 -11.36 -6.91
C HIS A 124 2.17 -11.97 -5.95
N VAL A 125 2.04 -11.70 -4.66
CA VAL A 125 2.90 -12.28 -3.61
C VAL A 125 2.78 -13.81 -3.60
N ALA A 126 1.56 -14.34 -3.66
CA ALA A 126 1.34 -15.79 -3.65
C ALA A 126 1.99 -16.49 -4.84
N ASN A 127 1.80 -15.96 -6.04
CA ASN A 127 2.42 -16.51 -7.24
C ASN A 127 3.95 -16.48 -7.16
N ALA A 128 4.53 -15.36 -6.72
CA ALA A 128 5.98 -15.25 -6.61
C ALA A 128 6.58 -16.17 -5.52
N LEU A 129 5.84 -16.42 -4.43
CA LEU A 129 6.25 -17.39 -3.40
C LEU A 129 6.23 -18.83 -3.91
N SER A 130 5.26 -19.19 -4.77
CA SER A 130 5.16 -20.54 -5.35
C SER A 130 6.23 -20.85 -6.40
N GLU A 131 6.96 -19.84 -6.87
CA GLU A 131 8.07 -19.99 -7.82
C GLU A 131 9.44 -20.13 -7.11
N LEU A 132 9.49 -20.04 -5.78
CA LEU A 132 10.73 -20.20 -5.03
C LEU A 132 11.17 -21.67 -5.00
N GLU A 133 12.48 -21.91 -5.12
CA GLU A 133 13.06 -23.27 -5.04
C GLU A 133 12.74 -23.97 -3.71
N HIS A 134 12.68 -23.21 -2.62
CA HIS A 134 12.26 -23.68 -1.30
C HIS A 134 10.95 -22.99 -0.91
N GLU A 135 9.84 -23.56 -1.38
CA GLU A 135 8.52 -23.00 -1.13
C GLU A 135 8.18 -22.96 0.37
N PRO A 136 7.78 -21.80 0.92
CA PRO A 136 7.22 -21.75 2.25
C PRO A 136 5.81 -22.38 2.28
N VAL A 137 5.31 -22.72 3.46
CA VAL A 137 3.88 -23.04 3.59
C VAL A 137 3.08 -21.78 3.29
N LEU A 138 2.38 -21.77 2.16
CA LEU A 138 1.62 -20.61 1.70
C LEU A 138 0.16 -20.71 2.16
N LEU A 139 -0.30 -19.66 2.81
CA LEU A 139 -1.69 -19.44 3.21
C LEU A 139 -2.23 -18.20 2.50
N MET A 140 -3.47 -18.29 2.01
CA MET A 140 -4.18 -17.16 1.41
C MET A 140 -5.34 -16.73 2.30
N THR A 141 -5.52 -15.43 2.47
CA THR A 141 -6.67 -14.90 3.23
C THR A 141 -8.00 -15.22 2.56
N GLY A 142 -8.01 -15.39 1.22
CA GLY A 142 -9.26 -15.39 0.47
C GLY A 142 -10.04 -14.09 0.65
N GLY A 143 -11.33 -14.08 0.31
CA GLY A 143 -12.18 -12.89 0.43
C GLY A 143 -12.64 -12.36 -0.92
N THR A 144 -12.95 -11.06 -0.97
CA THR A 144 -13.38 -10.36 -2.19
C THR A 144 -12.18 -9.68 -2.85
N TRP A 145 -12.00 -9.91 -4.14
CA TRP A 145 -10.95 -9.24 -4.91
C TRP A 145 -11.22 -7.74 -5.03
N ASP A 146 -10.24 -6.95 -4.63
CA ASP A 146 -10.21 -5.51 -4.88
C ASP A 146 -9.16 -5.18 -5.94
N PRO A 147 -9.58 -4.70 -7.13
CA PRO A 147 -8.68 -4.40 -8.23
C PRO A 147 -7.80 -3.15 -7.99
N HIS A 148 -8.13 -2.30 -7.00
CA HIS A 148 -7.36 -1.09 -6.71
C HIS A 148 -6.12 -1.40 -5.88
N SER A 149 -6.27 -2.24 -4.86
CA SER A 149 -5.16 -2.68 -4.00
C SER A 149 -4.51 -3.97 -4.52
N GLU A 150 -5.05 -4.56 -5.62
CA GLU A 150 -4.64 -5.87 -6.15
C GLU A 150 -4.56 -6.94 -5.06
N SER A 151 -5.57 -6.94 -4.17
CA SER A 151 -5.60 -7.81 -2.99
C SER A 151 -6.99 -8.34 -2.67
N PHE A 152 -7.04 -9.39 -1.88
CA PHE A 152 -8.28 -9.89 -1.30
C PHE A 152 -8.61 -9.14 -0.02
N GLN A 153 -9.87 -8.71 0.11
CA GLN A 153 -10.38 -7.87 1.18
C GLN A 153 -11.68 -8.43 1.78
N GLY A 154 -12.14 -7.81 2.86
CA GLY A 154 -13.47 -8.04 3.43
C GLY A 154 -13.52 -9.07 4.54
N GLN A 155 -14.72 -9.30 5.07
CA GLN A 155 -14.95 -10.07 6.28
C GLN A 155 -14.42 -11.51 6.23
N VAL A 156 -14.46 -12.17 5.07
CA VAL A 156 -13.93 -13.54 4.93
C VAL A 156 -12.42 -13.53 5.16
N ALA A 157 -11.70 -12.59 4.54
CA ALA A 157 -10.25 -12.44 4.73
C ALA A 157 -9.90 -12.13 6.20
N GLU A 158 -10.66 -11.24 6.83
CA GLU A 158 -10.50 -10.90 8.25
C GLU A 158 -10.73 -12.09 9.18
N GLN A 159 -11.77 -12.92 8.93
CA GLN A 159 -12.06 -14.12 9.72
C GLN A 159 -10.95 -15.17 9.57
N VAL A 160 -10.42 -15.35 8.36
CA VAL A 160 -9.30 -16.27 8.13
C VAL A 160 -8.08 -15.81 8.92
N LEU A 161 -7.72 -14.53 8.86
CA LEU A 161 -6.60 -13.97 9.64
C LEU A 161 -6.75 -14.21 11.14
N ARG A 162 -7.95 -13.94 11.71
CA ARG A 162 -8.22 -14.14 13.14
C ARG A 162 -8.20 -15.61 13.60
N SER A 163 -8.14 -16.55 12.66
CA SER A 163 -8.01 -17.98 12.98
C SER A 163 -6.55 -18.41 13.20
N TYR A 164 -5.60 -17.49 13.07
CA TYR A 164 -4.17 -17.75 13.20
C TYR A 164 -3.47 -16.68 14.04
N ASP A 165 -2.34 -17.03 14.62
CA ASP A 165 -1.37 -16.10 15.24
C ASP A 165 -0.11 -16.03 14.41
N PHE A 166 0.46 -14.85 14.28
CA PHE A 166 1.67 -14.59 13.50
C PHE A 166 2.75 -13.93 14.34
N ASP A 167 4.01 -14.23 14.00
CA ASP A 167 5.16 -13.61 14.65
C ASP A 167 5.36 -12.18 14.13
N GLN A 168 5.22 -11.98 12.82
CA GLN A 168 5.46 -10.69 12.17
C GLN A 168 4.46 -10.40 11.05
N LEU A 169 4.07 -9.13 10.95
CA LEU A 169 3.42 -8.55 9.79
C LEU A 169 4.43 -7.65 9.07
N PHE A 170 4.60 -7.87 7.77
CA PHE A 170 5.29 -6.95 6.86
C PHE A 170 4.25 -6.22 6.00
N ILE A 171 4.16 -4.91 6.16
CA ILE A 171 3.13 -4.07 5.52
C ILE A 171 3.76 -2.82 4.91
N GLY A 172 3.29 -2.44 3.73
CA GLY A 172 3.65 -1.18 3.09
C GLY A 172 2.85 0.01 3.64
N ALA A 173 3.07 1.18 3.05
CA ALA A 173 2.22 2.35 3.25
C ALA A 173 2.30 3.29 2.04
N ASP A 174 1.22 4.02 1.76
CA ASP A 174 1.24 5.08 0.74
C ASP A 174 1.86 6.36 1.28
N GLY A 175 1.81 6.56 2.58
CA GLY A 175 2.46 7.66 3.27
C GLY A 175 2.61 7.41 4.77
N ILE A 176 3.51 8.15 5.39
CA ILE A 176 3.69 8.18 6.83
C ILE A 176 3.39 9.60 7.33
N ASP A 177 2.29 9.74 8.07
CA ASP A 177 2.02 10.96 8.83
C ASP A 177 2.79 10.88 10.16
N LEU A 178 3.77 11.76 10.32
CA LEU A 178 4.64 11.78 11.51
C LEU A 178 3.88 11.99 12.83
N VAL A 179 2.62 12.44 12.79
CA VAL A 179 1.77 12.60 13.98
C VAL A 179 0.89 11.38 14.21
N ARG A 180 0.25 10.85 13.15
CA ARG A 180 -0.81 9.85 13.27
C ARG A 180 -0.34 8.39 13.08
N GLY A 181 0.54 8.10 12.10
CA GLY A 181 0.95 6.73 11.73
C GLY A 181 0.97 6.48 10.22
N THR A 182 0.74 5.24 9.79
CA THR A 182 0.65 4.92 8.36
C THR A 182 -0.65 5.45 7.76
N THR A 183 -0.56 5.90 6.53
CA THR A 183 -1.69 6.48 5.80
C THR A 183 -1.80 5.88 4.40
N THR A 184 -3.02 5.76 3.90
CA THR A 184 -3.31 5.15 2.60
C THR A 184 -4.42 5.90 1.86
N PHE A 185 -4.45 5.73 0.54
CA PHE A 185 -5.57 6.15 -0.30
C PHE A 185 -6.73 5.15 -0.25
N ASN A 186 -6.49 3.92 0.20
CA ASN A 186 -7.52 2.89 0.30
C ASN A 186 -8.54 3.25 1.40
N GLU A 187 -9.81 3.06 1.10
CA GLU A 187 -10.91 3.22 2.07
C GLU A 187 -11.19 1.92 2.86
N LEU A 188 -10.72 0.78 2.36
CA LEU A 188 -10.90 -0.53 2.99
C LEU A 188 -9.77 -0.80 4.00
N LEU A 189 -9.93 -0.29 5.21
CA LEU A 189 -8.90 -0.32 6.27
C LEU A 189 -9.02 -1.53 7.21
N GLY A 190 -10.08 -2.32 7.08
CA GLY A 190 -10.39 -3.40 8.02
C GLY A 190 -9.30 -4.47 8.05
N LEU A 191 -8.86 -4.91 6.88
CA LEU A 191 -7.91 -6.00 6.74
C LEU A 191 -6.53 -5.67 7.33
N SER A 192 -5.96 -4.51 7.01
CA SER A 192 -4.67 -4.06 7.55
C SER A 192 -4.67 -4.00 9.08
N ARG A 193 -5.78 -3.56 9.66
CA ARG A 193 -5.95 -3.51 11.12
C ARG A 193 -6.01 -4.90 11.74
N VAL A 194 -6.72 -5.83 11.10
CA VAL A 194 -6.77 -7.23 11.56
C VAL A 194 -5.41 -7.91 11.41
N MET A 195 -4.68 -7.66 10.33
CA MET A 195 -3.30 -8.15 10.18
C MET A 195 -2.42 -7.67 11.34
N ALA A 196 -2.53 -6.39 11.71
CA ALA A 196 -1.78 -5.82 12.83
C ALA A 196 -2.23 -6.37 14.20
N GLU A 197 -3.52 -6.71 14.36
CA GLU A 197 -4.09 -7.30 15.57
C GLU A 197 -3.57 -8.73 15.84
N VAL A 198 -3.41 -9.54 14.77
CA VAL A 198 -3.02 -10.96 14.89
C VAL A 198 -1.52 -11.18 14.81
N ALA A 199 -0.71 -10.14 14.62
CA ALA A 199 0.73 -10.20 14.56
C ALA A 199 1.38 -9.66 15.85
N ARG A 200 2.41 -10.35 16.35
CA ARG A 200 3.15 -9.91 17.56
C ARG A 200 4.04 -8.70 17.29
N GLU A 201 4.59 -8.61 16.09
CA GLU A 201 5.41 -7.48 15.63
C GLU A 201 4.86 -6.96 14.30
N VAL A 202 4.58 -5.67 14.22
CA VAL A 202 4.20 -4.98 12.99
C VAL A 202 5.41 -4.24 12.45
N VAL A 203 5.86 -4.64 11.27
CA VAL A 203 7.00 -4.07 10.54
C VAL A 203 6.48 -3.31 9.32
N VAL A 204 6.56 -1.99 9.38
CA VAL A 204 6.20 -1.11 8.26
C VAL A 204 7.41 -0.91 7.36
N MET A 205 7.22 -1.13 6.06
CA MET A 205 8.26 -1.02 5.02
C MET A 205 7.91 0.10 4.06
N VAL A 206 8.70 1.16 4.03
CA VAL A 206 8.36 2.35 3.24
C VAL A 206 9.62 3.10 2.78
N GLU A 207 9.63 3.59 1.54
CA GLU A 207 10.70 4.46 1.05
C GLU A 207 10.65 5.82 1.77
N ALA A 208 11.82 6.43 2.01
CA ALA A 208 11.95 7.66 2.81
C ALA A 208 11.17 8.85 2.24
N ASP A 209 10.96 8.90 0.94
CA ASP A 209 10.21 9.98 0.27
C ASP A 209 8.70 9.93 0.55
N LYS A 210 8.17 8.82 1.07
CA LYS A 210 6.78 8.70 1.53
C LYS A 210 6.59 9.18 2.97
N ILE A 211 7.68 9.42 3.71
CA ILE A 211 7.63 9.85 5.11
C ILE A 211 7.40 11.37 5.17
N GLY A 212 6.40 11.78 5.96
CA GLY A 212 5.92 13.15 6.05
C GLY A 212 4.70 13.44 5.17
N ARG A 213 4.30 12.49 4.30
CA ARG A 213 3.10 12.65 3.47
C ARG A 213 1.84 12.51 4.32
N LYS A 214 0.93 13.46 4.16
CA LYS A 214 -0.38 13.48 4.84
C LYS A 214 -1.47 13.01 3.88
N ILE A 215 -1.71 11.70 3.86
CA ILE A 215 -2.81 11.09 3.11
C ILE A 215 -4.05 11.02 4.02
N PRO A 216 -5.28 11.14 3.48
CA PRO A 216 -6.48 11.28 4.31
C PRO A 216 -6.72 10.13 5.29
N ASN A 217 -6.62 8.88 4.82
CA ASN A 217 -7.04 7.72 5.59
C ASN A 217 -5.91 7.22 6.49
N LEU A 218 -6.16 7.19 7.79
CA LEU A 218 -5.27 6.57 8.77
C LEU A 218 -5.46 5.05 8.71
N GLU A 219 -4.44 4.35 8.29
CA GLU A 219 -4.44 2.89 8.21
C GLU A 219 -4.09 2.27 9.55
N LEU A 220 -2.85 2.46 10.02
CA LEU A 220 -2.39 2.01 11.33
C LEU A 220 -1.88 3.20 12.17
N PRO A 221 -2.39 3.39 13.40
CA PRO A 221 -1.84 4.38 14.31
C PRO A 221 -0.44 3.96 14.77
N TRP A 222 0.39 4.91 15.19
CA TRP A 222 1.74 4.62 15.70
C TRP A 222 1.76 3.60 16.83
N SER A 223 0.70 3.52 17.64
CA SER A 223 0.57 2.52 18.71
C SER A 223 0.50 1.07 18.21
N SER A 224 0.21 0.86 16.95
CA SER A 224 0.18 -0.47 16.31
C SER A 224 1.47 -0.80 15.55
N VAL A 225 2.41 0.13 15.44
CA VAL A 225 3.67 -0.05 14.70
C VAL A 225 4.80 -0.33 15.70
N HIS A 226 5.56 -1.40 15.48
CA HIS A 226 6.69 -1.77 16.31
C HIS A 226 8.02 -1.36 15.66
N THR A 227 8.16 -1.63 14.37
CA THR A 227 9.36 -1.36 13.58
C THR A 227 9.00 -0.61 12.30
N LEU A 228 9.77 0.39 11.96
CA LEU A 228 9.75 1.05 10.66
C LEU A 228 11.08 0.82 9.95
N ILE A 229 11.04 0.24 8.76
CA ILE A 229 12.21 0.06 7.89
C ILE A 229 12.06 1.02 6.71
N THR A 230 13.06 1.88 6.54
CA THR A 230 13.14 2.83 5.43
C THR A 230 14.56 2.95 4.92
N ASP A 231 14.77 3.62 3.79
CA ASP A 231 16.11 3.86 3.26
C ASP A 231 16.84 5.03 3.95
N ASP A 232 18.13 5.15 3.68
CA ASP A 232 19.04 6.07 4.34
C ASP A 232 18.84 7.55 3.98
N ARG A 233 17.99 7.87 3.00
CA ARG A 233 17.62 9.26 2.62
C ARG A 233 16.74 9.95 3.66
N LEU A 234 16.24 9.24 4.69
CA LEU A 234 15.35 9.82 5.69
C LEU A 234 16.04 10.99 6.42
N PRO A 235 15.44 12.21 6.44
CA PRO A 235 16.00 13.37 7.15
C PRO A 235 16.10 13.15 8.66
N LEU A 236 17.14 13.70 9.30
CA LEU A 236 17.39 13.57 10.74
C LEU A 236 16.18 13.97 11.59
N VAL A 237 15.53 15.07 11.26
CA VAL A 237 14.34 15.54 12.00
C VAL A 237 13.22 14.49 12.02
N ALA A 238 13.00 13.80 10.90
CA ALA A 238 12.00 12.74 10.86
C ALA A 238 12.43 11.50 11.64
N ARG A 239 13.75 11.16 11.63
CA ARG A 239 14.31 10.06 12.44
C ARG A 239 14.03 10.30 13.92
N ASP A 240 14.38 11.49 14.43
CA ASP A 240 14.19 11.85 15.82
C ASP A 240 12.71 11.79 16.23
N GLN A 241 11.82 12.26 15.37
CA GLN A 241 10.37 12.23 15.64
C GLN A 241 9.80 10.81 15.72
N ILE A 242 10.29 9.90 14.85
CA ILE A 242 9.86 8.49 14.84
C ILE A 242 10.41 7.77 16.07
N GLN A 243 11.71 7.93 16.38
CA GLN A 243 12.35 7.29 17.52
C GLN A 243 11.78 7.78 18.86
N ALA A 244 11.41 9.08 18.97
CA ALA A 244 10.76 9.63 20.15
C ALA A 244 9.41 8.98 20.48
N ARG A 245 8.80 8.26 19.52
CA ARG A 245 7.57 7.47 19.73
C ARG A 245 7.83 6.05 20.22
N GLY A 246 9.08 5.67 20.42
CA GLY A 246 9.47 4.30 20.81
C GLY A 246 9.48 3.30 19.64
N ILE A 247 9.39 3.78 18.40
CA ILE A 247 9.44 2.94 17.20
C ILE A 247 10.89 2.50 16.94
N ASN A 248 11.09 1.22 16.69
CA ASN A 248 12.38 0.70 16.24
C ASN A 248 12.60 1.12 14.78
N LEU A 249 13.43 2.15 14.56
CA LEU A 249 13.73 2.67 13.24
C LEU A 249 14.97 2.01 12.65
N ILE A 250 14.82 1.39 11.48
CA ILE A 250 15.91 0.76 10.74
C ILE A 250 16.13 1.53 9.44
N LEU A 251 17.36 1.99 9.25
CA LEU A 251 17.79 2.66 8.03
C LEU A 251 18.54 1.65 7.15
N ALA A 252 17.90 1.24 6.07
CA ALA A 252 18.48 0.32 5.10
C ALA A 252 19.48 1.08 4.20
N ALA A 253 20.74 0.70 4.29
CA ALA A 253 21.79 1.26 3.43
C ALA A 253 21.64 0.74 2.01
N VAL A 254 21.62 1.65 1.03
CA VAL A 254 21.64 1.30 -0.38
C VAL A 254 23.08 1.02 -0.80
N SER A 255 23.36 -0.23 -1.19
CA SER A 255 24.67 -0.59 -1.74
C SER A 255 24.97 0.27 -2.96
N GLN A 256 26.06 1.00 -2.95
CA GLN A 256 26.58 1.62 -4.16
C GLN A 256 27.14 0.48 -5.02
N GLU A 257 26.46 0.16 -6.11
CA GLU A 257 27.07 -0.66 -7.16
C GLU A 257 28.31 0.08 -7.65
N LYS A 258 29.47 -0.61 -7.55
CA LYS A 258 30.75 -0.14 -8.09
C LYS A 258 30.79 -0.41 -9.57
#